data_6ffff1db69245d6b49804fdcb7a3620f
#
_entry.id   6ffff1db69245d6b49804fdcb7a3620f
#
_cell.length_a   1.000
_cell.length_b   1.000
_cell.length_c   1.000
_cell.angle_alpha   90.00
_cell.angle_beta   90.00
_cell.angle_gamma   90.00
#
_symmetry.space_group_name_H-M   'P 1'
#
loop_
_entity.id
_entity.type
_entity.pdbx_description
1 polymer ?
#
loop_
_entity_poly.entity_id
_entity_poly.type
_entity_poly.pdbx_seq_one_letter_code
_entity_poly.pdbx_strand_id
1 'polypeptide(L)'
;MRNPSRQHISRRHALRIGASGLIGGLTLPTLFELQAKAATVKPAKAQACIFIFLEGGPSQLDMWDMKPDAPAEVRGPFKPIRTIVPGTMISEHLPRCAKVANKYTIVRSHSHNDNGHNTGYHYVMTGYKADFPDGNSRVPNNHLYPSIGSIVSRELGPRRTLPPYVNMPHMMSAGGAGFYGSEHAPFVIETSPAQADFEVQDLRPLGKMSADRQARRRRLLAEVEKLEADRAGQGRAKAMSTYYQRARDLLASAEARKAFDIRSEPDALRRSYGYTDLGQSVLLARRLVEAGCRFVGIDHSGWDHHSTIFPSLEKDMLPHVDRAYSTLLTDLEQRGLLDSTLVVMMGEMGRTPVVNKEAGRDHWSMAQSILFAGGGVKAGHVIGATDKKASAPTADPISVEDVLRTVFQQMGVDTTKTYYTPLGRPVPIVDGGKIIPGLV
;
A
#
# COMPACT_ATOMS: atom_id res chain seq x y z
N MET A 1 -42.83 -0.17 -6.84
CA MET A 1 -41.41 -0.54 -6.82
C MET A 1 -41.27 -1.88 -7.52
N ARG A 2 -40.76 -1.91 -8.74
CA ARG A 2 -40.71 -3.14 -9.57
C ARG A 2 -39.32 -3.78 -9.40
N ASN A 3 -39.35 -5.05 -9.00
CA ASN A 3 -38.18 -5.92 -8.85
C ASN A 3 -37.57 -6.21 -10.23
N PRO A 4 -36.24 -6.13 -10.45
CA PRO A 4 -35.65 -6.49 -11.73
C PRO A 4 -35.68 -8.01 -11.88
N SER A 5 -36.39 -8.46 -12.92
CA SER A 5 -36.58 -9.85 -13.30
C SER A 5 -35.24 -10.54 -13.58
N ARG A 6 -34.99 -11.65 -12.86
CA ARG A 6 -34.01 -12.67 -13.27
C ARG A 6 -34.37 -13.16 -14.67
N GLN A 7 -33.60 -12.81 -15.66
CA GLN A 7 -33.70 -13.41 -16.99
C GLN A 7 -33.25 -14.88 -16.89
N HIS A 8 -34.20 -15.78 -16.88
CA HIS A 8 -33.95 -17.22 -17.05
C HIS A 8 -33.52 -17.47 -18.49
N ILE A 9 -32.25 -17.81 -18.68
CA ILE A 9 -31.77 -18.30 -19.97
C ILE A 9 -32.47 -19.64 -20.26
N SER A 10 -33.27 -19.68 -21.33
CA SER A 10 -33.97 -20.91 -21.72
C SER A 10 -32.98 -22.00 -22.18
N ARG A 11 -33.33 -23.27 -21.99
CA ARG A 11 -32.51 -24.45 -22.44
C ARG A 11 -32.14 -24.35 -23.93
N ARG A 12 -33.01 -23.78 -24.78
CA ARG A 12 -32.75 -23.51 -26.20
C ARG A 12 -31.67 -22.43 -26.41
N HIS A 13 -31.63 -21.40 -25.57
CA HIS A 13 -30.59 -20.34 -25.60
C HIS A 13 -29.22 -20.88 -25.17
N ALA A 14 -29.20 -21.73 -24.15
CA ALA A 14 -27.98 -22.41 -23.68
C ALA A 14 -27.41 -23.37 -24.74
N LEU A 15 -28.29 -24.09 -25.46
CA LEU A 15 -27.88 -24.95 -26.57
C LEU A 15 -27.38 -24.19 -27.80
N ARG A 16 -27.96 -23.03 -28.11
CA ARG A 16 -27.46 -22.14 -29.19
C ARG A 16 -26.09 -21.54 -28.85
N ILE A 17 -25.85 -21.16 -27.62
CA ILE A 17 -24.54 -20.67 -27.14
C ILE A 17 -23.51 -21.81 -27.22
N GLY A 18 -23.89 -23.04 -26.88
CA GLY A 18 -23.02 -24.23 -27.00
C GLY A 18 -22.63 -24.60 -28.44
N ALA A 19 -23.55 -24.39 -29.39
CA ALA A 19 -23.28 -24.65 -30.81
C ALA A 19 -22.41 -23.56 -31.47
N SER A 20 -22.50 -22.32 -31.00
CA SER A 20 -21.64 -21.21 -31.46
C SER A 20 -20.21 -21.27 -30.88
N GLY A 21 -19.99 -22.02 -29.82
CA GLY A 21 -18.70 -22.24 -29.17
C GLY A 21 -17.70 -23.06 -29.96
N LEU A 22 -18.16 -23.78 -30.98
CA LEU A 22 -17.31 -24.55 -31.91
C LEU A 22 -16.47 -23.66 -32.86
N ILE A 23 -16.80 -22.38 -32.97
CA ILE A 23 -16.10 -21.44 -33.87
C ILE A 23 -15.24 -20.41 -33.09
N GLY A 24 -15.34 -20.34 -31.74
CA GLY A 24 -14.65 -19.31 -30.94
C GLY A 24 -13.95 -19.79 -29.67
N GLY A 25 -13.79 -21.08 -29.45
CA GLY A 25 -13.02 -21.62 -28.31
C GLY A 25 -13.68 -21.50 -26.92
N LEU A 26 -14.88 -20.94 -26.79
CA LEU A 26 -15.64 -20.88 -25.54
C LEU A 26 -16.64 -22.03 -25.47
N THR A 27 -16.23 -23.11 -24.83
CA THR A 27 -17.10 -24.25 -24.55
C THR A 27 -17.88 -24.05 -23.24
N LEU A 28 -19.06 -24.71 -23.11
CA LEU A 28 -19.83 -24.70 -21.84
C LEU A 28 -18.98 -25.06 -20.60
N PRO A 29 -18.11 -26.09 -20.67
CA PRO A 29 -17.18 -26.37 -19.58
C PRO A 29 -16.25 -25.20 -19.26
N THR A 30 -15.69 -24.51 -20.27
CA THR A 30 -14.84 -23.31 -20.08
C THR A 30 -15.63 -22.17 -19.45
N LEU A 31 -16.90 -22.01 -19.81
CA LEU A 31 -17.78 -21.00 -19.21
C LEU A 31 -18.11 -21.32 -17.75
N PHE A 32 -18.33 -22.60 -17.43
CA PHE A 32 -18.53 -23.07 -16.06
C PHE A 32 -17.25 -22.99 -15.22
N GLU A 33 -16.10 -23.27 -15.79
CA GLU A 33 -14.81 -23.04 -15.14
C GLU A 33 -14.55 -21.54 -14.86
N LEU A 34 -14.85 -20.67 -15.83
CA LEU A 34 -14.75 -19.22 -15.66
C LEU A 34 -15.76 -18.70 -14.61
N GLN A 35 -16.98 -19.23 -14.59
CA GLN A 35 -17.98 -18.91 -13.57
C GLN A 35 -17.59 -19.45 -12.19
N ALA A 36 -17.03 -20.66 -12.10
CA ALA A 36 -16.54 -21.24 -10.86
C ALA A 36 -15.34 -20.43 -10.32
N LYS A 37 -14.39 -20.04 -11.20
CA LYS A 37 -13.28 -19.16 -10.85
C LYS A 37 -13.75 -17.75 -10.42
N ALA A 38 -14.73 -17.18 -11.11
CA ALA A 38 -15.33 -15.89 -10.73
C ALA A 38 -16.09 -15.98 -9.39
N ALA A 39 -16.69 -17.12 -9.06
CA ALA A 39 -17.40 -17.33 -7.79
C ALA A 39 -16.45 -17.51 -6.59
N THR A 40 -15.17 -17.84 -6.82
CA THR A 40 -14.16 -17.99 -5.76
C THR A 40 -13.53 -16.65 -5.35
N VAL A 41 -13.60 -15.62 -6.19
CA VAL A 41 -13.11 -14.27 -5.86
C VAL A 41 -14.23 -13.53 -5.14
N LYS A 42 -14.10 -13.35 -3.84
CA LYS A 42 -15.02 -12.47 -3.10
C LYS A 42 -14.99 -11.07 -3.73
N PRO A 43 -16.14 -10.38 -3.88
CA PRO A 43 -16.16 -9.04 -4.43
C PRO A 43 -15.25 -8.12 -3.61
N ALA A 44 -14.44 -7.34 -4.30
CA ALA A 44 -13.56 -6.34 -3.69
C ALA A 44 -14.35 -5.42 -2.78
N LYS A 45 -13.91 -5.25 -1.56
CA LYS A 45 -14.47 -4.25 -0.63
C LYS A 45 -13.71 -2.93 -0.75
N ALA A 46 -12.38 -2.98 -0.90
CA ALA A 46 -11.55 -1.82 -1.09
C ALA A 46 -11.35 -1.50 -2.58
N GLN A 47 -11.55 -0.26 -2.93
CA GLN A 47 -11.29 0.28 -4.27
C GLN A 47 -9.91 0.90 -4.37
N ALA A 48 -9.32 1.27 -3.22
CA ALA A 48 -8.00 1.86 -3.09
C ALA A 48 -7.33 1.40 -1.79
N CYS A 49 -5.99 1.52 -1.76
CA CYS A 49 -5.17 1.29 -0.58
C CYS A 49 -4.24 2.49 -0.35
N ILE A 50 -4.18 2.95 0.89
CA ILE A 50 -3.14 3.84 1.40
C ILE A 50 -2.23 3.01 2.29
N PHE A 51 -0.97 2.87 1.89
CA PHE A 51 0.02 2.06 2.56
C PHE A 51 1.07 2.96 3.19
N ILE A 52 1.04 3.11 4.50
CA ILE A 52 1.97 3.95 5.27
C ILE A 52 3.07 3.04 5.80
N PHE A 53 4.27 3.22 5.28
CA PHE A 53 5.42 2.43 5.66
C PHE A 53 6.33 3.24 6.58
N LEU A 54 6.61 2.70 7.75
CA LEU A 54 7.46 3.31 8.77
C LEU A 54 8.85 2.68 8.67
N GLU A 55 9.65 3.19 7.73
CA GLU A 55 10.96 2.65 7.39
C GLU A 55 11.94 2.76 8.55
N GLY A 56 12.55 1.65 8.88
CA GLY A 56 13.51 1.53 9.95
C GLY A 56 13.04 0.68 11.13
N GLY A 57 11.82 0.18 11.11
CA GLY A 57 11.30 -0.74 12.14
C GLY A 57 10.74 -0.05 13.37
N PRO A 58 9.46 0.33 13.37
CA PRO A 58 8.79 0.97 14.50
C PRO A 58 8.68 0.02 15.70
N SER A 59 8.97 0.52 16.89
CA SER A 59 8.92 -0.28 18.12
C SER A 59 7.47 -0.63 18.52
N GLN A 60 7.13 -1.90 18.48
CA GLN A 60 5.83 -2.40 18.94
C GLN A 60 5.58 -2.09 20.43
N LEU A 61 6.64 -2.16 21.25
CA LEU A 61 6.56 -1.95 22.69
C LEU A 61 6.25 -0.51 23.08
N ASP A 62 6.77 0.46 22.32
CA ASP A 62 6.67 1.87 22.64
C ASP A 62 5.46 2.54 21.96
N MET A 63 4.67 1.76 21.19
CA MET A 63 3.51 2.26 20.42
C MET A 63 2.22 1.51 20.73
N TRP A 64 2.08 0.27 20.22
CA TRP A 64 0.80 -0.43 20.09
C TRP A 64 0.66 -1.68 20.95
N ASP A 65 1.78 -2.27 21.43
CA ASP A 65 1.82 -3.51 22.21
C ASP A 65 2.62 -3.32 23.49
N MET A 66 2.25 -2.32 24.28
CA MET A 66 2.90 -1.94 25.52
C MET A 66 2.77 -3.05 26.57
N LYS A 67 3.84 -3.25 27.36
CA LYS A 67 3.94 -4.25 28.44
C LYS A 67 4.19 -3.55 29.77
N PRO A 68 3.20 -2.88 30.38
CA PRO A 68 3.41 -2.06 31.57
C PRO A 68 3.93 -2.86 32.78
N ASP A 69 3.61 -4.16 32.85
CA ASP A 69 4.03 -5.05 33.93
C ASP A 69 5.41 -5.70 33.68
N ALA A 70 6.04 -5.43 32.51
CA ALA A 70 7.38 -5.92 32.23
C ALA A 70 8.44 -5.17 33.04
N PRO A 71 9.64 -5.76 33.25
CA PRO A 71 10.77 -5.06 33.86
C PRO A 71 11.11 -3.75 33.13
N ALA A 72 11.71 -2.79 33.84
CA ALA A 72 11.95 -1.44 33.32
C ALA A 72 12.76 -1.41 32.02
N GLU A 73 13.75 -2.31 31.92
CA GLU A 73 14.60 -2.48 30.74
C GLU A 73 13.83 -3.00 29.49
N VAL A 74 12.60 -3.53 29.69
CA VAL A 74 11.71 -3.96 28.61
C VAL A 74 10.65 -2.91 28.31
N ARG A 75 9.91 -2.46 29.34
CA ARG A 75 8.77 -1.57 29.15
C ARG A 75 9.14 -0.14 28.76
N GLY A 76 10.39 0.27 29.00
CA GLY A 76 10.82 1.65 28.79
C GLY A 76 10.11 2.66 29.72
N PRO A 77 10.26 3.96 29.46
CA PRO A 77 9.67 5.01 30.28
C PRO A 77 8.22 5.36 29.94
N PHE A 78 7.71 5.01 28.75
CA PHE A 78 6.38 5.40 28.27
C PHE A 78 5.28 4.65 29.00
N LYS A 79 4.15 5.35 29.19
CA LYS A 79 2.99 4.82 29.89
C LYS A 79 1.87 4.49 28.92
N PRO A 80 1.09 3.43 29.15
CA PRO A 80 -0.10 3.13 28.38
C PRO A 80 -1.25 4.07 28.74
N ILE A 81 -2.02 4.51 27.74
CA ILE A 81 -3.29 5.17 27.91
C ILE A 81 -4.44 4.31 27.37
N ARG A 82 -5.61 4.46 27.97
CA ARG A 82 -6.84 3.81 27.48
C ARG A 82 -7.29 4.41 26.17
N THR A 83 -7.74 3.56 25.29
CA THR A 83 -8.41 3.99 24.05
C THR A 83 -9.93 4.05 24.25
N ILE A 84 -10.66 4.56 23.24
CA ILE A 84 -12.12 4.49 23.19
C ILE A 84 -12.64 3.04 23.13
N VAL A 85 -11.80 2.08 22.74
CA VAL A 85 -12.14 0.65 22.70
C VAL A 85 -11.80 0.03 24.06
N PRO A 86 -12.79 -0.49 24.80
CA PRO A 86 -12.56 -1.07 26.12
C PRO A 86 -11.50 -2.18 26.09
N GLY A 87 -10.59 -2.16 27.06
CA GLY A 87 -9.51 -3.14 27.17
C GLY A 87 -8.29 -2.91 26.27
N THR A 88 -8.39 -1.97 25.33
CA THR A 88 -7.26 -1.65 24.44
C THR A 88 -6.49 -0.44 24.98
N MET A 89 -5.20 -0.62 25.16
CA MET A 89 -4.27 0.44 25.55
C MET A 89 -3.15 0.58 24.52
N ILE A 90 -2.69 1.82 24.35
CA ILE A 90 -1.58 2.20 23.46
C ILE A 90 -0.71 3.27 24.15
N SER A 91 0.39 3.67 23.54
CA SER A 91 1.30 4.68 24.09
C SER A 91 0.60 6.02 24.41
N GLU A 92 1.01 6.64 25.53
CA GLU A 92 0.55 7.99 25.94
C GLU A 92 0.83 9.07 24.89
N HIS A 93 1.81 8.84 24.02
CA HIS A 93 2.17 9.76 22.93
C HIS A 93 1.28 9.61 21.68
N LEU A 94 0.24 8.75 21.75
CA LEU A 94 -0.74 8.54 20.68
C LEU A 94 -2.19 8.89 21.11
N PRO A 95 -2.42 10.06 21.74
CA PRO A 95 -3.73 10.37 22.35
C PRO A 95 -4.85 10.59 21.33
N ARG A 96 -4.54 10.99 20.09
CA ARG A 96 -5.52 11.15 19.02
C ARG A 96 -5.90 9.80 18.43
N CYS A 97 -4.93 8.93 18.20
CA CYS A 97 -5.15 7.55 17.79
C CYS A 97 -6.00 6.80 18.82
N ALA A 98 -5.78 7.03 20.13
CA ALA A 98 -6.61 6.46 21.19
C ALA A 98 -8.10 6.83 21.06
N LYS A 99 -8.42 8.05 20.62
CA LYS A 99 -9.79 8.54 20.42
C LYS A 99 -10.47 8.00 19.16
N VAL A 100 -9.74 7.45 18.22
CA VAL A 100 -10.27 6.87 16.98
C VAL A 100 -9.99 5.37 16.86
N ALA A 101 -9.65 4.71 17.97
CA ALA A 101 -9.30 3.30 17.99
C ALA A 101 -10.43 2.37 17.51
N ASN A 102 -11.68 2.83 17.57
CA ASN A 102 -12.82 2.13 16.99
C ASN A 102 -12.85 2.13 15.45
N LYS A 103 -11.92 2.81 14.77
CA LYS A 103 -11.83 2.89 13.31
C LYS A 103 -10.73 2.01 12.71
N TYR A 104 -9.88 1.43 13.53
CA TYR A 104 -8.78 0.57 13.08
C TYR A 104 -8.63 -0.68 13.94
N THR A 105 -7.95 -1.67 13.44
CA THR A 105 -7.58 -2.89 14.16
C THR A 105 -6.06 -2.97 14.27
N ILE A 106 -5.58 -3.38 15.44
CA ILE A 106 -4.16 -3.63 15.73
C ILE A 106 -3.92 -5.13 15.59
N VAL A 107 -3.03 -5.54 14.70
CA VAL A 107 -2.48 -6.90 14.64
C VAL A 107 -1.17 -6.89 15.41
N ARG A 108 -1.10 -7.56 16.56
CA ARG A 108 0.09 -7.59 17.44
C ARG A 108 1.02 -8.77 17.19
N SER A 109 0.56 -9.76 16.45
CA SER A 109 1.25 -11.06 16.26
C SER A 109 1.92 -11.20 14.90
N HIS A 110 2.16 -10.09 14.18
CA HIS A 110 2.94 -10.16 12.96
C HIS A 110 4.40 -10.49 13.30
N SER A 111 4.96 -11.44 12.55
CA SER A 111 6.33 -11.88 12.76
C SER A 111 6.93 -12.52 11.51
N HIS A 112 8.23 -12.40 11.39
CA HIS A 112 9.04 -13.12 10.40
C HIS A 112 10.45 -13.30 10.97
N ASN A 113 11.38 -13.83 10.18
CA ASN A 113 12.75 -14.14 10.64
C ASN A 113 13.84 -13.39 9.87
N ASP A 114 13.55 -12.20 9.40
CA ASP A 114 14.49 -11.36 8.66
C ASP A 114 14.69 -10.02 9.40
N ASN A 115 15.87 -9.83 9.98
CA ASN A 115 16.23 -8.64 10.74
C ASN A 115 17.04 -7.62 9.93
N GLY A 116 17.20 -7.83 8.61
CA GLY A 116 17.87 -6.88 7.73
C GLY A 116 16.90 -5.80 7.21
N HIS A 117 17.37 -4.57 7.05
CA HIS A 117 16.53 -3.54 6.44
C HIS A 117 16.21 -3.88 4.99
N ASN A 118 17.23 -4.09 4.15
CA ASN A 118 17.01 -4.30 2.72
C ASN A 118 16.28 -5.62 2.43
N THR A 119 16.63 -6.69 3.14
CA THR A 119 16.05 -8.02 2.97
C THR A 119 14.66 -8.10 3.58
N GLY A 120 14.47 -7.57 4.78
CA GLY A 120 13.17 -7.48 5.45
C GLY A 120 12.20 -6.60 4.67
N TYR A 121 12.66 -5.44 4.19
CA TYR A 121 11.88 -4.55 3.33
C TYR A 121 11.43 -5.26 2.05
N HIS A 122 12.37 -5.93 1.37
CA HIS A 122 12.05 -6.71 0.19
C HIS A 122 10.99 -7.78 0.50
N TYR A 123 11.14 -8.50 1.62
CA TYR A 123 10.22 -9.56 2.00
C TYR A 123 8.80 -9.02 2.26
N VAL A 124 8.65 -7.97 3.07
CA VAL A 124 7.31 -7.43 3.38
C VAL A 124 6.63 -6.75 2.20
N MET A 125 7.42 -6.21 1.25
CA MET A 125 6.87 -5.55 0.07
C MET A 125 6.51 -6.49 -1.06
N THR A 126 7.14 -7.67 -1.13
CA THR A 126 6.98 -8.61 -2.26
C THR A 126 6.39 -9.96 -1.89
N GLY A 127 6.49 -10.37 -0.61
CA GLY A 127 6.16 -11.73 -0.14
C GLY A 127 7.24 -12.76 -0.44
N TYR A 128 8.40 -12.34 -0.93
CA TYR A 128 9.50 -13.22 -1.29
C TYR A 128 10.76 -12.84 -0.52
N LYS A 129 11.42 -13.83 0.08
CA LYS A 129 12.70 -13.60 0.73
C LYS A 129 13.74 -13.20 -0.30
N ALA A 130 14.59 -12.26 0.08
CA ALA A 130 15.67 -11.82 -0.76
C ALA A 130 16.77 -12.89 -0.83
N ASP A 131 17.28 -13.14 -2.03
CA ASP A 131 18.44 -14.00 -2.28
C ASP A 131 19.68 -13.12 -2.54
N PHE A 132 19.90 -12.16 -1.63
CA PHE A 132 21.07 -11.29 -1.64
C PHE A 132 21.46 -10.95 -0.19
N PRO A 133 22.73 -10.71 0.10
CA PRO A 133 23.14 -10.36 1.46
C PRO A 133 22.53 -9.01 1.86
N ASP A 134 22.15 -8.92 3.13
CA ASP A 134 21.76 -7.64 3.74
C ASP A 134 23.02 -6.77 3.88
N GLY A 135 23.40 -6.11 2.80
CA GLY A 135 24.49 -5.15 2.85
C GLY A 135 23.98 -3.80 3.33
N ASN A 136 24.86 -3.00 3.96
CA ASN A 136 24.59 -1.60 4.32
C ASN A 136 24.31 -0.68 3.11
N SER A 137 24.25 -1.22 1.90
CA SER A 137 23.88 -0.46 0.72
C SER A 137 22.37 -0.30 0.72
N ARG A 138 21.89 0.91 0.98
CA ARG A 138 20.50 1.33 0.78
C ARG A 138 20.11 1.35 -0.71
N VAL A 139 20.62 0.40 -1.49
CA VAL A 139 20.24 0.26 -2.90
C VAL A 139 18.95 -0.53 -2.96
N PRO A 140 17.84 0.11 -3.32
CA PRO A 140 16.56 -0.57 -3.39
C PRO A 140 16.60 -1.71 -4.41
N ASN A 141 16.24 -2.92 -4.02
CA ASN A 141 16.07 -4.00 -4.96
C ASN A 141 14.67 -3.94 -5.59
N ASN A 142 14.57 -3.20 -6.69
CA ASN A 142 13.33 -2.99 -7.42
C ASN A 142 13.20 -3.89 -8.67
N HIS A 143 14.10 -4.85 -8.85
CA HIS A 143 14.23 -5.60 -10.10
C HIS A 143 13.80 -7.07 -10.02
N LEU A 144 13.84 -7.69 -8.83
CA LEU A 144 13.57 -9.13 -8.69
C LEU A 144 12.05 -9.43 -8.73
N TYR A 145 11.34 -9.02 -7.72
CA TYR A 145 9.91 -9.30 -7.57
C TYR A 145 9.09 -8.02 -7.62
N PRO A 146 7.87 -8.09 -8.16
CA PRO A 146 6.97 -6.94 -8.14
C PRO A 146 6.50 -6.67 -6.70
N SER A 147 6.46 -5.38 -6.35
CA SER A 147 5.91 -4.92 -5.08
C SER A 147 4.39 -5.09 -5.02
N ILE A 148 3.85 -5.02 -3.80
CA ILE A 148 2.41 -5.00 -3.55
C ILE A 148 1.67 -3.96 -4.42
N GLY A 149 2.20 -2.73 -4.55
CA GLY A 149 1.60 -1.68 -5.39
C GLY A 149 1.68 -1.99 -6.87
N SER A 150 2.77 -2.60 -7.33
CA SER A 150 2.93 -3.02 -8.73
C SER A 150 2.00 -4.17 -9.11
N ILE A 151 1.76 -5.09 -8.17
CA ILE A 151 0.76 -6.16 -8.35
C ILE A 151 -0.64 -5.56 -8.49
N VAL A 152 -1.02 -4.63 -7.59
CA VAL A 152 -2.30 -3.91 -7.68
C VAL A 152 -2.41 -3.13 -8.99
N SER A 153 -1.34 -2.46 -9.43
CA SER A 153 -1.28 -1.74 -10.71
C SER A 153 -1.55 -2.67 -11.90
N ARG A 154 -0.95 -3.84 -11.92
CA ARG A 154 -1.10 -4.82 -13.01
C ARG A 154 -2.47 -5.47 -13.02
N GLU A 155 -2.93 -5.93 -11.86
CA GLU A 155 -4.15 -6.73 -11.75
C GLU A 155 -5.43 -5.91 -11.94
N LEU A 156 -5.43 -4.67 -11.42
CA LEU A 156 -6.62 -3.84 -11.38
C LEU A 156 -6.60 -2.69 -12.39
N GLY A 157 -5.42 -2.31 -12.87
CA GLY A 157 -5.26 -1.18 -13.79
C GLY A 157 -5.73 0.16 -13.21
N PRO A 158 -5.71 1.23 -14.01
CA PRO A 158 -6.20 2.55 -13.60
C PRO A 158 -7.72 2.57 -13.45
N ARG A 159 -8.23 3.28 -12.44
CA ARG A 159 -9.67 3.55 -12.28
C ARG A 159 -10.14 4.74 -13.10
N ARG A 160 -9.29 5.74 -13.20
CA ARG A 160 -9.49 7.02 -13.89
C ARG A 160 -8.19 7.43 -14.55
N THR A 161 -7.99 8.72 -14.74
CA THR A 161 -6.80 9.27 -15.40
C THR A 161 -5.51 9.16 -14.56
N LEU A 162 -5.62 8.99 -13.24
CA LEU A 162 -4.45 8.90 -12.36
C LEU A 162 -3.68 7.59 -12.56
N PRO A 163 -2.36 7.61 -12.31
CA PRO A 163 -1.57 6.38 -12.21
C PRO A 163 -2.20 5.44 -11.17
N PRO A 164 -2.28 4.14 -11.45
CA PRO A 164 -2.84 3.18 -10.49
C PRO A 164 -1.99 3.01 -9.24
N TYR A 165 -0.70 3.33 -9.32
CA TYR A 165 0.26 3.22 -8.23
C TYR A 165 1.11 4.50 -8.12
N VAL A 166 1.18 5.08 -6.93
CA VAL A 166 1.95 6.29 -6.60
C VAL A 166 2.78 6.04 -5.36
N ASN A 167 4.02 6.50 -5.33
CA ASN A 167 4.88 6.52 -4.14
C ASN A 167 5.32 7.94 -3.80
N MET A 168 5.49 8.22 -2.52
CA MET A 168 6.02 9.49 -2.02
C MET A 168 6.69 9.33 -0.64
N PRO A 169 7.66 10.19 -0.28
CA PRO A 169 8.29 11.26 -1.07
C PRO A 169 9.38 10.74 -2.03
N HIS A 170 9.60 9.43 -2.12
CA HIS A 170 10.52 8.75 -3.02
C HIS A 170 9.97 7.34 -3.33
N MET A 171 10.62 6.64 -4.23
CA MET A 171 10.27 5.25 -4.46
C MET A 171 10.67 4.42 -3.24
N MET A 172 9.70 3.74 -2.66
CA MET A 172 9.91 2.83 -1.53
C MET A 172 10.95 1.77 -1.91
N SER A 173 11.81 1.38 -0.98
CA SER A 173 12.69 0.24 -1.14
C SER A 173 11.86 -1.00 -1.51
N ALA A 174 12.31 -1.78 -2.51
CA ALA A 174 11.53 -2.86 -3.11
C ALA A 174 10.10 -2.48 -3.57
N GLY A 175 9.80 -1.19 -3.75
CA GLY A 175 8.53 -0.67 -4.25
C GLY A 175 8.35 -0.76 -5.77
N GLY A 176 9.36 -1.25 -6.49
CA GLY A 176 9.38 -1.32 -7.95
C GLY A 176 8.56 -2.45 -8.54
N ALA A 177 8.55 -2.49 -9.88
CA ALA A 177 7.72 -3.43 -10.63
C ALA A 177 8.35 -4.82 -10.82
N GLY A 178 9.60 -5.01 -10.42
CA GLY A 178 10.31 -6.28 -10.63
C GLY A 178 10.23 -6.72 -12.08
N PHE A 179 9.94 -8.01 -12.29
CA PHE A 179 9.82 -8.59 -13.64
C PHE A 179 8.51 -8.22 -14.38
N TYR A 180 7.62 -7.42 -13.77
CA TYR A 180 6.40 -6.96 -14.46
C TYR A 180 6.67 -5.88 -15.51
N GLY A 181 7.78 -5.16 -15.39
CA GLY A 181 8.12 -4.08 -16.31
C GLY A 181 7.69 -2.69 -15.82
N SER A 182 8.29 -1.68 -16.40
CA SER A 182 8.17 -0.27 -15.97
C SER A 182 6.74 0.28 -16.06
N GLU A 183 5.87 -0.31 -16.88
CA GLU A 183 4.46 0.09 -16.98
C GLU A 183 3.66 -0.13 -15.69
N HIS A 184 4.16 -0.96 -14.79
CA HIS A 184 3.55 -1.22 -13.48
C HIS A 184 4.35 -0.61 -12.32
N ALA A 185 5.44 0.11 -12.62
CA ALA A 185 6.21 0.85 -11.61
C ALA A 185 5.38 2.02 -11.03
N PRO A 186 5.71 2.49 -9.82
CA PRO A 186 5.03 3.63 -9.23
C PRO A 186 5.31 4.91 -10.02
N PHE A 187 4.33 5.81 -10.05
CA PHE A 187 4.58 7.21 -10.28
C PHE A 187 5.15 7.80 -8.98
N VAL A 188 6.38 8.29 -9.04
CA VAL A 188 7.09 8.76 -7.84
C VAL A 188 6.97 10.28 -7.71
N ILE A 189 6.57 10.73 -6.53
CA ILE A 189 6.58 12.14 -6.15
C ILE A 189 7.82 12.35 -5.28
N GLU A 190 8.86 12.97 -5.82
CA GLU A 190 10.16 13.11 -5.16
C GLU A 190 10.26 14.35 -4.26
N THR A 191 9.24 15.19 -4.29
CA THR A 191 9.21 16.42 -3.47
C THR A 191 8.22 16.23 -2.32
N SER A 192 8.62 16.64 -1.11
CA SER A 192 7.73 16.56 0.04
C SER A 192 6.53 17.51 -0.12
N PRO A 193 5.28 17.01 0.05
CA PRO A 193 4.09 17.85 0.00
C PRO A 193 4.00 18.89 1.14
N ALA A 194 4.88 18.80 2.14
CA ALA A 194 4.98 19.80 3.21
C ALA A 194 5.70 21.08 2.79
N GLN A 195 6.48 21.05 1.71
CA GLN A 195 7.21 22.22 1.22
C GLN A 195 6.24 23.30 0.72
N ALA A 196 6.59 24.56 0.99
CA ALA A 196 5.74 25.70 0.63
C ALA A 196 5.56 25.86 -0.88
N ASP A 197 6.57 25.47 -1.66
CA ASP A 197 6.62 25.50 -3.11
C ASP A 197 6.33 24.13 -3.75
N PHE A 198 5.72 23.22 -2.99
CA PHE A 198 5.40 21.88 -3.50
C PHE A 198 4.67 21.93 -4.83
N GLU A 199 5.25 21.31 -5.81
CA GLU A 199 4.69 21.04 -7.12
C GLU A 199 5.21 19.70 -7.63
N VAL A 200 4.36 18.94 -8.28
CA VAL A 200 4.78 17.73 -8.99
C VAL A 200 5.42 18.15 -10.31
N GLN A 201 6.75 18.04 -10.40
CA GLN A 201 7.53 18.53 -11.55
C GLN A 201 7.04 17.97 -12.88
N ASP A 202 6.70 16.69 -12.92
CA ASP A 202 6.23 16.00 -14.12
C ASP A 202 4.84 16.47 -14.58
N LEU A 203 4.10 17.21 -13.75
CA LEU A 203 2.80 17.78 -14.10
C LEU A 203 2.87 19.24 -14.53
N ARG A 204 4.06 19.85 -14.52
CA ARG A 204 4.23 21.21 -15.04
C ARG A 204 4.06 21.23 -16.56
N PRO A 205 3.25 22.14 -17.09
CA PRO A 205 3.29 22.41 -18.53
C PRO A 205 4.71 22.84 -18.90
N LEU A 206 5.32 22.21 -19.89
CA LEU A 206 6.65 22.56 -20.40
C LEU A 206 6.65 23.98 -20.93
N GLY A 207 6.86 24.97 -20.03
CA GLY A 207 6.95 26.39 -20.33
C GLY A 207 5.70 26.99 -20.99
N LYS A 208 5.75 28.23 -21.42
CA LYS A 208 4.72 28.91 -22.21
C LYS A 208 4.73 28.41 -23.67
N MET A 209 4.47 27.13 -23.89
CA MET A 209 4.32 26.59 -25.24
C MET A 209 2.90 26.87 -25.74
N SER A 210 2.80 27.48 -26.93
CA SER A 210 1.50 27.63 -27.59
C SER A 210 0.85 26.29 -27.84
N ALA A 211 -0.49 26.26 -27.90
CA ALA A 211 -1.25 25.06 -28.20
C ALA A 211 -0.81 24.38 -29.51
N ASP A 212 -0.45 25.19 -30.54
CA ASP A 212 0.05 24.72 -31.83
C ASP A 212 1.41 24.02 -31.69
N ARG A 213 2.32 24.55 -30.89
CA ARG A 213 3.63 23.93 -30.64
C ARG A 213 3.50 22.63 -29.87
N GLN A 214 2.55 22.56 -28.91
CA GLN A 214 2.22 21.31 -28.22
C GLN A 214 1.61 20.27 -29.18
N ALA A 215 0.71 20.69 -30.06
CA ALA A 215 0.11 19.83 -31.07
C ALA A 215 1.13 19.29 -32.06
N ARG A 216 2.06 20.14 -32.55
CA ARG A 216 3.15 19.74 -33.43
C ARG A 216 4.09 18.75 -32.77
N ARG A 217 4.47 19.01 -31.51
CA ARG A 217 5.32 18.08 -30.74
C ARG A 217 4.66 16.71 -30.55
N ARG A 218 3.35 16.68 -30.29
CA ARG A 218 2.57 15.43 -30.20
C ARG A 218 2.59 14.63 -31.50
N ARG A 219 2.42 15.30 -32.65
CA ARG A 219 2.49 14.63 -33.97
C ARG A 219 3.87 14.04 -34.24
N LEU A 220 4.93 14.82 -34.00
CA LEU A 220 6.30 14.35 -34.19
C LEU A 220 6.64 13.17 -33.28
N LEU A 221 6.21 13.21 -32.01
CA LEU A 221 6.43 12.12 -31.09
C LEU A 221 5.72 10.84 -31.52
N ALA A 222 4.47 10.95 -32.00
CA ALA A 222 3.71 9.82 -32.54
C ALA A 222 4.39 9.18 -33.76
N GLU A 223 5.01 9.99 -34.64
CA GLU A 223 5.78 9.47 -35.77
C GLU A 223 7.06 8.74 -35.32
N VAL A 224 7.78 9.29 -34.34
CA VAL A 224 8.97 8.62 -33.76
C VAL A 224 8.58 7.31 -33.09
N GLU A 225 7.53 7.30 -32.27
CA GLU A 225 7.01 6.10 -31.62
C GLU A 225 6.62 5.00 -32.61
N LYS A 226 6.04 5.38 -33.76
CA LYS A 226 5.72 4.46 -34.84
C LYS A 226 6.97 3.85 -35.48
N LEU A 227 8.01 4.66 -35.71
CA LEU A 227 9.27 4.19 -36.25
C LEU A 227 10.03 3.29 -35.27
N GLU A 228 9.94 3.57 -33.97
CA GLU A 228 10.53 2.73 -32.92
C GLU A 228 9.76 1.40 -32.73
N ALA A 229 8.44 1.42 -32.83
CA ALA A 229 7.61 0.22 -32.77
C ALA A 229 7.92 -0.75 -33.92
N ASP A 230 8.26 -0.23 -35.10
CA ASP A 230 8.65 -1.02 -36.26
C ASP A 230 10.09 -1.63 -36.12
N ARG A 231 10.94 -1.02 -35.28
CA ARG A 231 12.36 -1.42 -35.08
C ARG A 231 12.61 -2.30 -33.85
N ALA A 232 11.92 -2.03 -32.76
CA ALA A 232 12.07 -2.78 -31.50
C ALA A 232 10.96 -3.81 -31.41
N GLY A 233 11.28 -5.10 -31.37
CA GLY A 233 10.30 -6.18 -31.24
C GLY A 233 9.14 -5.82 -30.31
N GLN A 234 7.93 -6.17 -30.71
CA GLN A 234 6.62 -5.61 -30.30
C GLN A 234 6.37 -5.37 -28.79
N GLY A 235 7.09 -6.05 -27.88
CA GLY A 235 6.85 -5.97 -26.45
C GLY A 235 7.34 -4.68 -25.77
N ARG A 236 8.63 -4.31 -25.96
CA ARG A 236 9.25 -3.14 -25.31
C ARG A 236 8.72 -1.81 -25.85
N ALA A 237 8.53 -1.72 -27.16
CA ALA A 237 8.00 -0.52 -27.79
C ALA A 237 6.54 -0.25 -27.37
N LYS A 238 5.73 -1.30 -27.22
CA LYS A 238 4.34 -1.19 -26.75
C LYS A 238 4.27 -0.73 -25.28
N ALA A 239 5.12 -1.25 -24.40
CA ALA A 239 5.20 -0.83 -23.01
C ALA A 239 5.58 0.65 -22.88
N MET A 240 6.61 1.09 -23.65
CA MET A 240 7.08 2.48 -23.68
C MET A 240 5.99 3.42 -24.21
N SER A 241 5.35 3.05 -25.32
CA SER A 241 4.24 3.83 -25.90
C SER A 241 3.06 3.99 -24.93
N THR A 242 2.70 2.91 -24.21
CA THR A 242 1.65 2.96 -23.17
C THR A 242 2.04 3.88 -22.02
N TYR A 243 3.30 3.86 -21.58
CA TYR A 243 3.80 4.74 -20.54
C TYR A 243 3.73 6.22 -20.94
N TYR A 244 4.22 6.56 -22.14
CA TYR A 244 4.14 7.92 -22.66
C TYR A 244 2.70 8.39 -22.87
N GLN A 245 1.80 7.51 -23.31
CA GLN A 245 0.38 7.86 -23.45
C GLN A 245 -0.23 8.19 -22.08
N ARG A 246 -0.01 7.36 -21.07
CA ARG A 246 -0.49 7.62 -19.70
C ARG A 246 0.07 8.92 -19.12
N ALA A 247 1.36 9.19 -19.34
CA ALA A 247 1.97 10.44 -18.90
C ALA A 247 1.32 11.66 -19.60
N ARG A 248 1.03 11.56 -20.89
CA ARG A 248 0.34 12.62 -21.64
C ARG A 248 -1.10 12.84 -21.15
N ASP A 249 -1.83 11.77 -20.90
CA ASP A 249 -3.20 11.84 -20.40
C ASP A 249 -3.25 12.47 -19.02
N LEU A 250 -2.29 12.12 -18.17
CA LEU A 250 -2.09 12.71 -16.84
C LEU A 250 -1.83 14.23 -16.93
N LEU A 251 -0.89 14.64 -17.80
CA LEU A 251 -0.56 16.05 -18.04
C LEU A 251 -1.75 16.85 -18.59
N ALA A 252 -2.55 16.25 -19.43
CA ALA A 252 -3.74 16.88 -20.05
C ALA A 252 -4.92 16.97 -19.05
N SER A 253 -4.98 16.12 -18.05
CA SER A 253 -6.11 16.01 -17.14
C SER A 253 -6.15 17.14 -16.12
N ALA A 254 -7.22 17.95 -16.17
CA ALA A 254 -7.49 18.94 -15.14
C ALA A 254 -7.81 18.29 -13.78
N GLU A 255 -8.47 17.12 -13.79
CA GLU A 255 -8.79 16.33 -12.60
C GLU A 255 -7.51 15.84 -11.91
N ALA A 256 -6.54 15.35 -12.69
CA ALA A 256 -5.26 14.93 -12.16
C ALA A 256 -4.52 16.12 -11.50
N ARG A 257 -4.37 17.25 -12.22
CA ARG A 257 -3.75 18.45 -11.64
C ARG A 257 -4.41 18.90 -10.34
N LYS A 258 -5.74 18.87 -10.27
CA LYS A 258 -6.50 19.19 -9.07
C LYS A 258 -6.21 18.19 -7.93
N ALA A 259 -6.07 16.90 -8.22
CA ALA A 259 -5.77 15.88 -7.22
C ALA A 259 -4.41 16.12 -6.55
N PHE A 260 -3.40 16.51 -7.31
CA PHE A 260 -2.06 16.80 -6.79
C PHE A 260 -1.93 18.19 -6.13
N ASP A 261 -2.87 19.10 -6.35
CA ASP A 261 -2.82 20.45 -5.75
C ASP A 261 -3.30 20.43 -4.29
N ILE A 262 -2.39 20.06 -3.39
CA ILE A 262 -2.66 19.99 -1.94
C ILE A 262 -2.99 21.37 -1.36
N ARG A 263 -2.55 22.48 -2.00
CA ARG A 263 -2.81 23.84 -1.53
C ARG A 263 -4.27 24.25 -1.71
N SER A 264 -5.03 23.54 -2.53
CA SER A 264 -6.48 23.74 -2.63
C SER A 264 -7.26 23.27 -1.41
N GLU A 265 -6.64 22.52 -0.49
CA GLU A 265 -7.27 22.12 0.76
C GLU A 265 -7.28 23.27 1.77
N PRO A 266 -8.35 23.38 2.58
CA PRO A 266 -8.41 24.38 3.64
C PRO A 266 -7.23 24.25 4.61
N ASP A 267 -6.65 25.40 5.00
CA ASP A 267 -5.51 25.44 5.88
C ASP A 267 -5.77 24.76 7.24
N ALA A 268 -6.99 24.84 7.76
CA ALA A 268 -7.42 24.14 8.97
C ALA A 268 -7.30 22.61 8.83
N LEU A 269 -7.66 22.06 7.65
CA LEU A 269 -7.52 20.63 7.37
C LEU A 269 -6.04 20.25 7.23
N ARG A 270 -5.26 21.03 6.51
CA ARG A 270 -3.81 20.82 6.39
C ARG A 270 -3.12 20.81 7.75
N ARG A 271 -3.48 21.75 8.64
CA ARG A 271 -3.01 21.76 10.03
C ARG A 271 -3.43 20.55 10.83
N SER A 272 -4.62 20.03 10.61
CA SER A 272 -5.10 18.86 11.35
C SER A 272 -4.29 17.59 11.02
N TYR A 273 -3.85 17.43 9.77
CA TYR A 273 -2.89 16.39 9.38
C TYR A 273 -1.47 16.63 9.90
N GLY A 274 -1.10 17.89 10.14
CA GLY A 274 0.24 18.35 10.51
C GLY A 274 1.04 18.84 9.29
N TYR A 275 1.76 19.96 9.47
CA TYR A 275 2.71 20.47 8.48
C TYR A 275 4.06 19.73 8.59
N THR A 276 4.00 18.40 8.48
CA THR A 276 5.15 17.51 8.47
C THR A 276 5.15 16.72 7.17
N ASP A 277 6.28 16.12 6.81
CA ASP A 277 6.38 15.28 5.60
C ASP A 277 5.33 14.17 5.62
N LEU A 278 5.18 13.46 6.74
CA LEU A 278 4.15 12.43 6.89
C LEU A 278 2.75 13.01 6.77
N GLY A 279 2.44 14.09 7.50
CA GLY A 279 1.10 14.65 7.55
C GLY A 279 0.60 15.11 6.18
N GLN A 280 1.43 15.84 5.44
CA GLN A 280 1.05 16.34 4.12
C GLN A 280 1.09 15.24 3.05
N SER A 281 1.97 14.23 3.17
CA SER A 281 1.95 13.04 2.30
C SER A 281 0.68 12.22 2.50
N VAL A 282 0.25 12.01 3.73
CA VAL A 282 -0.99 11.29 4.06
C VAL A 282 -2.22 12.06 3.54
N LEU A 283 -2.24 13.40 3.66
CA LEU A 283 -3.30 14.22 3.07
C LEU A 283 -3.31 14.12 1.54
N LEU A 284 -2.14 14.16 0.88
CA LEU A 284 -2.06 13.98 -0.56
C LEU A 284 -2.53 12.58 -0.98
N ALA A 285 -2.16 11.53 -0.22
CA ALA A 285 -2.64 10.18 -0.48
C ALA A 285 -4.17 10.09 -0.44
N ARG A 286 -4.82 10.71 0.54
CA ARG A 286 -6.29 10.79 0.60
C ARG A 286 -6.86 11.43 -0.68
N ARG A 287 -6.29 12.55 -1.14
CA ARG A 287 -6.72 13.21 -2.37
C ARG A 287 -6.57 12.32 -3.61
N LEU A 288 -5.46 11.60 -3.69
CA LEU A 288 -5.17 10.71 -4.81
C LEU A 288 -6.15 9.52 -4.87
N VAL A 289 -6.47 8.90 -3.72
CA VAL A 289 -7.46 7.81 -3.71
C VAL A 289 -8.87 8.31 -4.00
N GLU A 290 -9.26 9.49 -3.52
CA GLU A 290 -10.51 10.17 -3.85
C GLU A 290 -10.62 10.43 -5.36
N ALA A 291 -9.52 10.81 -6.01
CA ALA A 291 -9.44 11.02 -7.46
C ALA A 291 -9.27 9.72 -8.27
N GLY A 292 -9.17 8.56 -7.64
CA GLY A 292 -9.20 7.25 -8.30
C GLY A 292 -7.87 6.50 -8.38
N CYS A 293 -6.81 6.94 -7.71
CA CYS A 293 -5.60 6.13 -7.56
C CYS A 293 -5.92 4.84 -6.81
N ARG A 294 -5.32 3.71 -7.23
CA ARG A 294 -5.56 2.39 -6.62
C ARG A 294 -4.69 2.12 -5.41
N PHE A 295 -3.43 2.51 -5.48
CA PHE A 295 -2.47 2.25 -4.42
C PHE A 295 -1.56 3.45 -4.24
N VAL A 296 -1.48 3.97 -3.02
CA VAL A 296 -0.59 5.07 -2.65
C VAL A 296 0.30 4.59 -1.52
N GLY A 297 1.60 4.43 -1.81
CA GLY A 297 2.63 4.12 -0.83
C GLY A 297 3.25 5.41 -0.30
N ILE A 298 3.33 5.52 1.01
CA ILE A 298 4.01 6.60 1.72
C ILE A 298 5.16 6.00 2.49
N ASP A 299 6.37 6.43 2.21
CA ASP A 299 7.56 6.04 2.95
C ASP A 299 7.89 7.12 3.98
N HIS A 300 7.85 6.74 5.25
CA HIS A 300 8.23 7.62 6.35
C HIS A 300 9.42 7.00 7.08
N SER A 301 10.60 7.49 6.74
CA SER A 301 11.87 7.00 7.28
C SER A 301 12.18 7.56 8.67
N GLY A 302 13.24 7.04 9.28
CA GLY A 302 13.78 7.53 10.56
C GLY A 302 13.36 6.71 11.76
N TRP A 303 12.87 5.47 11.59
CA TRP A 303 12.47 4.59 12.70
C TRP A 303 13.59 3.65 13.18
N ASP A 304 14.78 3.75 12.62
CA ASP A 304 15.94 2.91 12.97
C ASP A 304 16.67 3.44 14.21
N HIS A 305 16.07 3.25 15.38
CA HIS A 305 16.54 3.84 16.64
C HIS A 305 17.41 2.86 17.46
N HIS A 306 18.65 2.67 17.05
CA HIS A 306 19.65 1.96 17.84
C HIS A 306 20.15 2.73 19.07
N SER A 307 19.87 4.03 19.14
CA SER A 307 20.21 4.90 20.25
C SER A 307 19.10 5.91 20.50
N THR A 308 19.01 6.43 21.73
CA THR A 308 18.13 7.57 22.08
C THR A 308 16.69 7.47 21.56
N ILE A 309 16.10 6.25 21.55
CA ILE A 309 14.78 5.98 20.95
C ILE A 309 13.67 6.82 21.58
N PHE A 310 13.65 6.96 22.91
CA PHE A 310 12.54 7.61 23.61
C PHE A 310 12.39 9.09 23.29
N PRO A 311 13.45 9.93 23.36
CA PRO A 311 13.36 11.35 22.96
C PRO A 311 12.96 11.53 21.51
N SER A 312 13.41 10.68 20.59
CA SER A 312 13.05 10.73 19.18
C SER A 312 11.58 10.37 18.96
N LEU A 313 11.11 9.30 19.58
CA LEU A 313 9.71 8.92 19.51
C LEU A 313 8.78 9.97 20.10
N GLU A 314 9.10 10.49 21.30
CA GLU A 314 8.28 11.46 22.03
C GLU A 314 8.13 12.77 21.29
N LYS A 315 9.24 13.33 20.76
CA LYS A 315 9.28 14.71 20.24
C LYS A 315 8.88 14.78 18.76
N ASP A 316 9.23 13.77 17.98
CA ASP A 316 9.12 13.84 16.53
C ASP A 316 8.21 12.76 15.96
N MET A 317 8.52 11.47 16.16
CA MET A 317 7.90 10.41 15.38
C MET A 317 6.44 10.14 15.77
N LEU A 318 6.16 9.98 17.08
CA LEU A 318 4.81 9.65 17.55
C LEU A 318 3.82 10.80 17.39
N PRO A 319 4.17 12.07 17.66
CA PRO A 319 3.27 13.20 17.37
C PRO A 319 2.90 13.32 15.89
N HIS A 320 3.83 13.01 14.97
CA HIS A 320 3.55 13.01 13.53
C HIS A 320 2.57 11.91 13.14
N VAL A 321 2.81 10.67 13.60
CA VAL A 321 1.92 9.52 13.36
C VAL A 321 0.55 9.75 13.98
N ASP A 322 0.50 10.16 15.25
CA ASP A 322 -0.75 10.37 15.98
C ASP A 322 -1.67 11.35 15.25
N ARG A 323 -1.09 12.45 14.78
CA ARG A 323 -1.83 13.48 14.04
C ARG A 323 -2.23 13.01 12.65
N ALA A 324 -1.29 12.52 11.86
CA ALA A 324 -1.54 12.14 10.47
C ALA A 324 -2.54 10.98 10.35
N TYR A 325 -2.31 9.89 11.10
CA TYR A 325 -3.14 8.69 11.02
C TYR A 325 -4.56 8.90 11.55
N SER A 326 -4.70 9.52 12.71
CA SER A 326 -6.02 9.79 13.29
C SER A 326 -6.86 10.73 12.43
N THR A 327 -6.23 11.76 11.86
CA THR A 327 -6.91 12.69 10.94
C THR A 327 -7.30 12.01 9.65
N LEU A 328 -6.44 11.15 9.07
CA LEU A 328 -6.76 10.40 7.87
C LEU A 328 -8.03 9.56 8.04
N LEU A 329 -8.12 8.79 9.12
CA LEU A 329 -9.28 7.93 9.35
C LEU A 329 -10.56 8.74 9.52
N THR A 330 -10.48 9.87 10.21
CA THR A 330 -11.61 10.78 10.41
C THR A 330 -12.04 11.45 9.09
N ASP A 331 -11.09 11.94 8.30
CA ASP A 331 -11.37 12.60 7.02
C ASP A 331 -11.93 11.61 5.97
N LEU A 332 -11.38 10.39 5.90
CA LEU A 332 -11.93 9.33 5.05
C LEU A 332 -13.36 8.96 5.44
N GLU A 333 -13.65 8.84 6.73
CA GLU A 333 -15.01 8.54 7.22
C GLU A 333 -15.98 9.67 6.88
N GLN A 334 -15.63 10.92 7.18
CA GLN A 334 -16.46 12.10 6.91
C GLN A 334 -16.78 12.27 5.42
N ARG A 335 -15.89 11.79 4.55
CA ARG A 335 -16.07 11.80 3.08
C ARG A 335 -16.78 10.55 2.56
N GLY A 336 -17.10 9.58 3.40
CA GLY A 336 -17.68 8.29 2.99
C GLY A 336 -16.71 7.43 2.16
N LEU A 337 -15.39 7.63 2.35
CA LEU A 337 -14.33 6.92 1.63
C LEU A 337 -13.72 5.78 2.43
N LEU A 338 -13.92 5.74 3.76
CA LEU A 338 -13.25 4.77 4.63
C LEU A 338 -13.63 3.33 4.26
N ASP A 339 -14.90 3.05 4.01
CA ASP A 339 -15.36 1.70 3.67
C ASP A 339 -14.77 1.16 2.35
N SER A 340 -14.38 2.05 1.45
CA SER A 340 -13.81 1.69 0.15
C SER A 340 -12.29 1.93 0.03
N THR A 341 -11.65 2.41 1.10
CA THR A 341 -10.20 2.65 1.16
C THR A 341 -9.57 1.84 2.26
N LEU A 342 -8.76 0.86 1.89
CA LEU A 342 -7.94 0.12 2.86
C LEU A 342 -6.76 0.99 3.28
N VAL A 343 -6.56 1.13 4.59
CA VAL A 343 -5.38 1.81 5.16
C VAL A 343 -4.57 0.78 5.92
N VAL A 344 -3.30 0.64 5.55
CA VAL A 344 -2.34 -0.24 6.23
C VAL A 344 -1.18 0.61 6.72
N MET A 345 -0.75 0.39 7.97
CA MET A 345 0.45 1.02 8.53
C MET A 345 1.33 -0.06 9.17
N MET A 346 2.57 -0.19 8.68
CA MET A 346 3.57 -1.14 9.17
C MET A 346 4.98 -0.65 8.84
N GLY A 347 5.99 -1.36 9.32
CA GLY A 347 7.38 -1.26 8.88
C GLY A 347 7.88 -2.63 8.43
N GLU A 348 9.18 -2.75 8.20
CA GLU A 348 9.81 -4.01 7.80
C GLU A 348 10.01 -4.98 8.98
N MET A 349 10.13 -4.46 10.20
CA MET A 349 10.32 -5.25 11.41
C MET A 349 9.92 -4.46 12.66
N GLY A 350 9.89 -5.07 13.81
CA GLY A 350 9.80 -4.42 15.12
C GLY A 350 11.18 -4.19 15.75
N ARG A 351 11.21 -3.99 17.08
CA ARG A 351 12.42 -3.69 17.85
C ARG A 351 12.60 -4.65 19.01
N THR A 352 13.88 -4.84 19.43
CA THR A 352 14.21 -5.73 20.55
C THR A 352 13.43 -5.39 21.80
N PRO A 353 12.99 -6.41 22.57
CA PRO A 353 12.29 -6.19 23.83
C PRO A 353 13.12 -5.41 24.84
N VAL A 354 14.41 -5.70 24.94
CA VAL A 354 15.31 -5.07 25.90
C VAL A 354 15.92 -3.81 25.29
N VAL A 355 15.85 -2.72 26.03
CA VAL A 355 16.54 -1.46 25.71
C VAL A 355 18.04 -1.68 25.82
N ASN A 356 18.79 -1.30 24.80
CA ASN A 356 20.24 -1.45 24.76
C ASN A 356 20.98 -0.37 25.57
N LYS A 357 22.31 -0.44 25.61
CA LYS A 357 23.16 0.46 26.41
C LYS A 357 23.10 1.92 25.95
N GLU A 358 22.80 2.18 24.71
CA GLU A 358 22.65 3.48 24.09
C GLU A 358 21.23 4.05 24.21
N ALA A 359 20.38 3.47 25.08
CA ALA A 359 18.97 3.80 25.25
C ALA A 359 18.18 3.71 23.93
N GLY A 360 18.54 2.72 23.10
CA GLY A 360 17.87 2.37 21.86
C GLY A 360 17.32 0.94 21.90
N ARG A 361 16.79 0.50 20.78
CA ARG A 361 16.38 -0.90 20.56
C ARG A 361 16.88 -1.36 19.19
N ASP A 362 17.39 -2.58 19.13
CA ASP A 362 17.96 -3.17 17.92
C ASP A 362 16.87 -3.84 17.07
N HIS A 363 17.26 -4.41 15.93
CA HIS A 363 16.33 -5.05 14.99
C HIS A 363 15.69 -6.30 15.59
N TRP A 364 14.38 -6.45 15.38
CA TRP A 364 13.63 -7.61 15.88
C TRP A 364 12.41 -7.92 15.02
N SER A 365 12.52 -8.88 14.12
CA SER A 365 11.43 -9.28 13.25
C SER A 365 10.44 -10.29 13.84
N MET A 366 10.77 -10.85 15.01
CA MET A 366 9.92 -11.86 15.67
C MET A 366 8.65 -11.29 16.30
N ALA A 367 8.52 -9.96 16.39
CA ALA A 367 7.29 -9.31 16.83
C ALA A 367 7.19 -7.91 16.26
N GLN A 368 6.06 -7.62 15.62
CA GLN A 368 5.72 -6.31 15.08
C GLN A 368 4.22 -6.06 15.20
N SER A 369 3.81 -4.81 15.37
CA SER A 369 2.41 -4.41 15.30
C SER A 369 2.10 -3.79 13.95
N ILE A 370 0.99 -4.22 13.32
CA ILE A 370 0.47 -3.67 12.07
C ILE A 370 -0.93 -3.12 12.32
N LEU A 371 -1.26 -2.00 11.68
CA LEU A 371 -2.59 -1.42 11.76
C LEU A 371 -3.32 -1.58 10.43
N PHE A 372 -4.59 -1.94 10.53
CA PHE A 372 -5.52 -2.01 9.39
C PHE A 372 -6.75 -1.16 9.67
N ALA A 373 -7.23 -0.40 8.69
CA ALA A 373 -8.47 0.34 8.77
C ALA A 373 -9.18 0.38 7.41
N GLY A 374 -10.48 0.55 7.44
CA GLY A 374 -11.31 0.73 6.23
C GLY A 374 -11.27 -0.45 5.27
N GLY A 375 -11.70 -0.24 4.03
CA GLY A 375 -11.67 -1.26 2.98
C GLY A 375 -12.40 -2.56 3.34
N GLY A 376 -13.38 -2.50 4.23
CA GLY A 376 -14.17 -3.65 4.69
C GLY A 376 -13.49 -4.54 5.73
N VAL A 377 -12.37 -4.11 6.33
CA VAL A 377 -11.82 -4.78 7.52
C VAL A 377 -12.65 -4.44 8.76
N LYS A 378 -12.72 -5.35 9.71
CA LYS A 378 -13.34 -5.08 11.01
C LYS A 378 -12.47 -4.08 11.77
N ALA A 379 -13.08 -3.11 12.41
CA ALA A 379 -12.40 -2.08 13.18
C ALA A 379 -12.67 -2.24 14.69
N GLY A 380 -11.84 -1.63 15.52
CA GLY A 380 -11.99 -1.65 16.98
C GLY A 380 -11.54 -2.96 17.62
N HIS A 381 -10.64 -3.72 17.00
CA HIS A 381 -10.15 -5.00 17.50
C HIS A 381 -8.65 -5.00 17.72
N VAL A 382 -8.20 -5.94 18.53
CA VAL A 382 -6.81 -6.37 18.64
C VAL A 382 -6.76 -7.85 18.23
N ILE A 383 -5.93 -8.17 17.25
CA ILE A 383 -5.75 -9.54 16.73
C ILE A 383 -4.38 -10.05 17.16
N GLY A 384 -4.36 -11.28 17.67
CA GLY A 384 -3.18 -11.93 18.17
C GLY A 384 -2.64 -11.32 19.46
N ALA A 385 -1.64 -11.96 20.00
CA ALA A 385 -0.96 -11.53 21.21
C ALA A 385 0.51 -11.92 21.15
N THR A 386 1.35 -11.14 21.85
CA THR A 386 2.74 -11.47 22.11
C THR A 386 2.94 -11.86 23.58
N ASP A 387 4.09 -12.41 23.90
CA ASP A 387 4.47 -12.77 25.26
C ASP A 387 4.58 -11.53 26.18
N LYS A 388 4.89 -11.77 27.47
CA LYS A 388 4.99 -10.70 28.49
C LYS A 388 6.06 -9.65 28.21
N LYS A 389 6.95 -9.89 27.23
CA LYS A 389 8.03 -8.98 26.82
C LYS A 389 7.86 -8.48 25.40
N ALA A 390 6.78 -8.83 24.72
CA ALA A 390 6.58 -8.60 23.28
C ALA A 390 7.74 -9.13 22.41
N SER A 391 8.27 -10.30 22.79
CA SER A 391 9.40 -10.94 22.11
C SER A 391 8.95 -11.76 20.92
N ALA A 392 7.79 -12.44 21.03
CA ALA A 392 7.26 -13.31 19.99
C ALA A 392 5.75 -13.48 20.15
N PRO A 393 5.03 -13.86 19.09
CA PRO A 393 3.61 -14.20 19.16
C PRO A 393 3.36 -15.39 20.09
N THR A 394 2.30 -15.30 20.89
CA THR A 394 1.77 -16.39 21.73
C THR A 394 0.43 -16.90 21.25
N ALA A 395 -0.25 -16.11 20.42
CA ALA A 395 -1.49 -16.49 19.77
C ALA A 395 -1.54 -15.91 18.36
N ASP A 396 -2.16 -16.66 17.44
CA ASP A 396 -2.47 -16.25 16.06
C ASP A 396 -1.26 -15.59 15.35
N PRO A 397 -0.13 -16.28 15.16
CA PRO A 397 1.01 -15.73 14.44
C PRO A 397 0.59 -15.38 13.00
N ILE A 398 0.89 -14.17 12.56
CA ILE A 398 0.56 -13.64 11.25
C ILE A 398 1.85 -13.46 10.45
N SER A 399 1.95 -14.13 9.31
CA SER A 399 3.10 -14.06 8.41
C SER A 399 3.00 -12.86 7.45
N VAL A 400 4.08 -12.60 6.72
CA VAL A 400 4.10 -11.63 5.62
C VAL A 400 3.10 -12.00 4.54
N GLU A 401 3.04 -13.28 4.18
CA GLU A 401 2.12 -13.79 3.16
C GLU A 401 0.65 -13.63 3.59
N ASP A 402 0.34 -13.76 4.88
CA ASP A 402 -1.01 -13.52 5.41
C ASP A 402 -1.43 -12.06 5.23
N VAL A 403 -0.51 -11.13 5.52
CA VAL A 403 -0.72 -9.68 5.32
C VAL A 403 -0.99 -9.40 3.85
N LEU A 404 -0.11 -9.83 2.95
CA LEU A 404 -0.23 -9.60 1.51
C LEU A 404 -1.50 -10.22 0.94
N ARG A 405 -1.80 -11.47 1.29
CA ARG A 405 -3.02 -12.15 0.85
C ARG A 405 -4.28 -11.42 1.31
N THR A 406 -4.28 -10.90 2.53
CA THR A 406 -5.40 -10.13 3.06
C THR A 406 -5.59 -8.82 2.30
N VAL A 407 -4.51 -8.06 2.07
CA VAL A 407 -4.56 -6.81 1.29
C VAL A 407 -5.06 -7.09 -0.12
N PHE A 408 -4.50 -8.08 -0.80
CA PHE A 408 -4.89 -8.43 -2.17
C PHE A 408 -6.36 -8.86 -2.25
N GLN A 409 -6.83 -9.69 -1.32
CA GLN A 409 -8.23 -10.10 -1.31
C GLN A 409 -9.16 -8.91 -1.10
N GLN A 410 -8.83 -7.99 -0.17
CA GLN A 410 -9.67 -6.80 0.05
C GLN A 410 -9.70 -5.89 -1.19
N MET A 411 -8.59 -5.79 -1.92
CA MET A 411 -8.50 -5.07 -3.18
C MET A 411 -9.15 -5.80 -4.36
N GLY A 412 -9.50 -7.09 -4.22
CA GLY A 412 -10.08 -7.91 -5.30
C GLY A 412 -9.06 -8.45 -6.30
N VAL A 413 -7.82 -8.56 -5.89
CA VAL A 413 -6.76 -9.24 -6.65
C VAL A 413 -6.89 -10.74 -6.47
N ASP A 414 -6.90 -11.48 -7.58
CA ASP A 414 -6.91 -12.95 -7.57
C ASP A 414 -5.53 -13.51 -7.21
N THR A 415 -5.36 -13.90 -5.95
CA THR A 415 -4.10 -14.43 -5.42
C THR A 415 -3.78 -15.86 -5.84
N THR A 416 -4.65 -16.52 -6.62
CA THR A 416 -4.37 -17.85 -7.17
C THR A 416 -3.54 -17.80 -8.45
N LYS A 417 -3.38 -16.62 -9.02
CA LYS A 417 -2.61 -16.41 -10.26
C LYS A 417 -1.13 -16.67 -10.07
N THR A 418 -0.54 -17.25 -11.10
CA THR A 418 0.90 -17.44 -11.24
C THR A 418 1.37 -16.71 -12.49
N TYR A 419 2.44 -15.96 -12.36
CA TYR A 419 3.12 -15.32 -13.47
C TYR A 419 4.44 -16.02 -13.78
N TYR A 420 4.97 -15.74 -14.96
CA TYR A 420 6.26 -16.29 -15.38
C TYR A 420 7.27 -15.16 -15.49
N THR A 421 8.45 -15.35 -14.92
CA THR A 421 9.59 -14.45 -15.14
C THR A 421 9.99 -14.48 -16.61
N PRO A 422 10.80 -13.51 -17.10
CA PRO A 422 11.33 -13.54 -18.47
C PRO A 422 12.11 -14.82 -18.80
N LEU A 423 12.62 -15.53 -17.80
CA LEU A 423 13.32 -16.82 -17.95
C LEU A 423 12.38 -18.04 -17.82
N GLY A 424 11.07 -17.83 -17.78
CA GLY A 424 10.08 -18.89 -17.73
C GLY A 424 9.84 -19.50 -16.34
N ARG A 425 10.42 -18.97 -15.26
CA ARG A 425 10.17 -19.45 -13.89
C ARG A 425 8.75 -19.03 -13.44
N PRO A 426 7.90 -19.97 -12.95
CA PRO A 426 6.61 -19.62 -12.40
C PRO A 426 6.77 -18.93 -11.03
N VAL A 427 6.00 -17.85 -10.81
CA VAL A 427 5.97 -17.06 -9.58
C VAL A 427 4.51 -16.77 -9.22
N PRO A 428 3.96 -17.37 -8.15
CA PRO A 428 2.64 -17.00 -7.63
C PRO A 428 2.59 -15.52 -7.22
N ILE A 429 1.41 -14.91 -7.25
CA ILE A 429 1.24 -13.54 -6.70
C ILE A 429 1.58 -13.52 -5.20
N VAL A 430 1.15 -14.53 -4.47
CA VAL A 430 1.52 -14.78 -3.07
C VAL A 430 1.78 -16.26 -2.91
N ASP A 431 2.93 -16.61 -2.38
CA ASP A 431 3.30 -18.00 -2.12
C ASP A 431 2.86 -18.41 -0.71
N GLY A 432 1.72 -19.09 -0.62
CA GLY A 432 1.14 -19.48 0.67
C GLY A 432 0.28 -18.40 1.32
N GLY A 433 0.28 -18.37 2.66
CA GLY A 433 -0.49 -17.45 3.48
C GLY A 433 -2.00 -17.75 3.53
N LYS A 434 -2.67 -17.14 4.46
CA LYS A 434 -4.13 -17.18 4.67
C LYS A 434 -4.64 -15.77 4.94
N ILE A 435 -5.94 -15.58 4.82
CA ILE A 435 -6.56 -14.32 5.25
C ILE A 435 -6.44 -14.21 6.78
N ILE A 436 -6.05 -13.05 7.27
CA ILE A 436 -5.91 -12.80 8.71
C ILE A 436 -7.25 -13.08 9.39
N PRO A 437 -7.31 -14.11 10.29
CA PRO A 437 -8.57 -14.48 10.95
C PRO A 437 -9.11 -13.33 11.80
N GLY A 438 -10.41 -13.12 11.73
CA GLY A 438 -11.06 -12.06 12.51
C GLY A 438 -10.92 -10.63 11.99
N LEU A 439 -10.07 -10.38 10.98
CA LEU A 439 -9.89 -9.06 10.39
C LEU A 439 -10.93 -8.77 9.29
N VAL A 440 -11.37 -9.80 8.57
CA VAL A 440 -12.28 -9.67 7.41
C VAL A 440 -13.62 -10.33 7.67
#